data_5f1561a13bab0446dd456e7fa63b10c5
#
_entry.id   5f1561a13bab0446dd456e7fa63b10c5
#
_cell.length_a   1.000
_cell.length_b   1.000
_cell.length_c   1.000
_cell.angle_alpha   90.00
_cell.angle_beta   90.00
_cell.angle_gamma   90.00
#
_symmetry.space_group_name_H-M   'P 1'
#
loop_
_entity.id
_entity.type
_entity.pdbx_description
1 polymer ?
#
loop_
_entity_poly.entity_id
_entity_poly.type
_entity_poly.pdbx_seq_one_letter_code
_entity_poly.pdbx_strand_id
1 'polypeptide(L)'
;MVFKPLKCVGISYKQTEVSIRSKFALTETSILDRYSNTSLFHFFIISTCNRTEIYSFDQPEDKLLELLVGDGDIEIFKQEAYYIDNRECFEHLVEVTSGIDSQLLGDYEVSGQMKHSLKLAGDNGKLGGYFEKITNFAQSIAKTIRSETNISKGSVSVSNAAGEYIKQNVKDIQDKSILVIGAGKMGRATMRNIITELDTNEITLLNRTESVSDKIAKQLDVKSDSYSNLKSNIKTADIIIVATNADYHIITIDDVDENKVILDLSVPQNVDPTIGLHPNIKLIDVDGLSKTKDATLKMRQGEIPKAKELMRIRLDKFELQVNKGVEFVKKYLMND
;
A
#
# COMPACT_ATOMS: atom_id res chain seq x y z
N MET A 1 -8.49 28.30 -6.28
CA MET A 1 -9.29 27.92 -7.47
C MET A 1 -8.67 26.82 -8.31
N VAL A 2 -7.35 26.68 -8.31
CA VAL A 2 -6.59 25.70 -9.11
C VAL A 2 -6.99 24.25 -8.82
N PHE A 3 -7.25 23.91 -7.57
CA PHE A 3 -7.59 22.55 -7.13
C PHE A 3 -9.10 22.32 -6.93
N LYS A 4 -9.93 23.30 -7.19
CA LYS A 4 -11.37 23.10 -7.31
C LYS A 4 -11.62 22.45 -8.66
N PRO A 5 -12.20 21.36 -8.78
CA PRO A 5 -12.99 20.46 -7.97
C PRO A 5 -12.28 19.11 -7.70
N LEU A 6 -11.06 19.14 -7.18
CA LEU A 6 -10.36 17.92 -6.80
C LEU A 6 -11.03 17.29 -5.58
N LYS A 7 -11.26 15.98 -5.61
CA LYS A 7 -11.89 15.22 -4.54
C LYS A 7 -11.17 13.91 -4.27
N CYS A 8 -11.16 13.50 -3.01
CA CYS A 8 -10.76 12.16 -2.58
C CYS A 8 -11.85 11.59 -1.68
N VAL A 9 -12.24 10.36 -1.94
CA VAL A 9 -13.11 9.56 -1.06
C VAL A 9 -12.38 8.26 -0.77
N GLY A 10 -12.36 7.84 0.49
CA GLY A 10 -11.69 6.59 0.83
C GLY A 10 -11.75 6.21 2.30
N ILE A 11 -11.13 5.07 2.59
CA ILE A 11 -10.87 4.58 3.93
C ILE A 11 -9.37 4.36 4.10
N SER A 12 -8.84 4.54 5.31
CA SER A 12 -7.43 4.30 5.60
C SER A 12 -7.20 3.73 7.00
N TYR A 13 -5.97 3.28 7.22
CA TYR A 13 -5.52 2.75 8.51
C TYR A 13 -5.72 3.70 9.70
N LYS A 14 -5.94 4.99 9.47
CA LYS A 14 -6.13 6.00 10.52
C LYS A 14 -7.46 5.86 11.23
N GLN A 15 -8.51 5.48 10.53
CA GLN A 15 -9.88 5.37 11.05
C GLN A 15 -10.37 3.94 11.09
N THR A 16 -9.86 3.07 10.21
CA THR A 16 -10.46 1.78 9.89
C THR A 16 -9.47 0.66 10.18
N GLU A 17 -9.90 -0.34 10.92
CA GLU A 17 -9.11 -1.55 11.20
C GLU A 17 -8.90 -2.39 9.94
N VAL A 18 -7.83 -3.21 9.92
CA VAL A 18 -7.49 -4.05 8.76
C VAL A 18 -8.60 -5.02 8.38
N SER A 19 -9.36 -5.54 9.34
CA SER A 19 -10.50 -6.43 9.13
C SER A 19 -11.61 -5.80 8.29
N ILE A 20 -11.83 -4.50 8.44
CA ILE A 20 -12.80 -3.73 7.64
C ILE A 20 -12.16 -3.28 6.33
N ARG A 21 -10.92 -2.76 6.34
CA ARG A 21 -10.21 -2.37 5.13
C ARG A 21 -10.10 -3.53 4.13
N SER A 22 -9.90 -4.75 4.62
CA SER A 22 -9.82 -5.96 3.80
C SER A 22 -11.09 -6.21 2.98
N LYS A 23 -12.27 -5.85 3.50
CA LYS A 23 -13.56 -6.00 2.78
C LYS A 23 -13.67 -5.08 1.56
N PHE A 24 -12.93 -3.98 1.57
CA PHE A 24 -12.93 -2.96 0.51
C PHE A 24 -11.61 -2.87 -0.25
N ALA A 25 -10.67 -3.77 0.02
CA ALA A 25 -9.44 -3.86 -0.73
C ALA A 25 -9.74 -4.32 -2.16
N LEU A 26 -9.13 -3.64 -3.14
CA LEU A 26 -9.35 -3.90 -4.55
C LEU A 26 -8.10 -4.52 -5.18
N THR A 27 -8.29 -5.62 -5.88
CA THR A 27 -7.27 -6.20 -6.76
C THR A 27 -7.14 -5.36 -8.04
N GLU A 28 -6.05 -5.52 -8.76
CA GLU A 28 -5.87 -4.87 -10.07
C GLU A 28 -6.99 -5.25 -11.04
N THR A 29 -7.40 -6.52 -11.06
CA THR A 29 -8.52 -6.99 -11.87
C THR A 29 -9.82 -6.27 -11.51
N SER A 30 -10.13 -6.15 -10.21
CA SER A 30 -11.33 -5.43 -9.76
C SER A 30 -11.30 -3.93 -10.13
N ILE A 31 -10.12 -3.30 -10.12
CA ILE A 31 -9.96 -1.91 -10.56
C ILE A 31 -10.18 -1.78 -12.07
N LEU A 32 -9.63 -2.71 -12.86
CA LEU A 32 -9.82 -2.75 -14.32
C LEU A 32 -11.30 -2.94 -14.70
N ASP A 33 -12.00 -3.82 -14.00
CA ASP A 33 -13.44 -4.03 -14.19
C ASP A 33 -14.23 -2.74 -13.92
N ARG A 34 -13.89 -2.00 -12.85
CA ARG A 34 -14.50 -0.70 -12.56
C ARG A 34 -14.21 0.32 -13.65
N TYR A 35 -12.98 0.36 -14.15
CA TYR A 35 -12.63 1.27 -15.26
C TYR A 35 -13.40 0.94 -16.53
N SER A 36 -13.59 -0.33 -16.84
CA SER A 36 -14.30 -0.78 -18.04
C SER A 36 -15.79 -0.52 -17.97
N ASN A 37 -16.40 -0.59 -16.78
CA ASN A 37 -17.84 -0.54 -16.56
C ASN A 37 -18.36 0.87 -16.18
N THR A 38 -17.54 1.92 -16.28
CA THR A 38 -17.97 3.29 -15.99
C THR A 38 -17.71 4.25 -17.13
N SER A 39 -18.64 5.19 -17.33
CA SER A 39 -18.46 6.35 -18.20
C SER A 39 -17.77 7.54 -17.53
N LEU A 40 -17.42 7.44 -16.24
CA LEU A 40 -16.69 8.51 -15.55
C LEU A 40 -15.26 8.65 -16.08
N PHE A 41 -14.77 9.89 -16.04
CA PHE A 41 -13.41 10.25 -16.46
C PHE A 41 -12.74 11.08 -15.36
N HIS A 42 -11.46 11.37 -15.52
CA HIS A 42 -10.67 12.18 -14.60
C HIS A 42 -10.68 11.64 -13.16
N PHE A 43 -10.42 10.35 -13.01
CA PHE A 43 -10.27 9.71 -11.72
C PHE A 43 -9.24 8.58 -11.79
N PHE A 44 -8.73 8.20 -10.62
CA PHE A 44 -7.97 6.96 -10.44
C PHE A 44 -8.25 6.36 -9.07
N ILE A 45 -8.05 5.06 -8.96
CA ILE A 45 -8.21 4.31 -7.71
C ILE A 45 -6.84 3.84 -7.25
N ILE A 46 -6.56 4.00 -5.96
CA ILE A 46 -5.41 3.38 -5.29
C ILE A 46 -5.93 2.46 -4.17
N SER A 47 -5.48 1.21 -4.19
CA SER A 47 -5.74 0.24 -3.12
C SER A 47 -4.42 -0.38 -2.68
N THR A 48 -4.11 -0.26 -1.40
CA THR A 48 -2.88 -0.72 -0.74
C THR A 48 -3.23 -1.36 0.61
N CYS A 49 -2.24 -1.88 1.33
CA CYS A 49 -2.47 -2.35 2.70
C CYS A 49 -2.95 -1.23 3.65
N ASN A 50 -2.63 0.03 3.35
CA ASN A 50 -2.95 1.17 4.21
C ASN A 50 -4.28 1.84 3.88
N ARG A 51 -4.78 1.73 2.63
CA ARG A 51 -5.92 2.51 2.15
C ARG A 51 -6.57 1.96 0.89
N THR A 52 -7.83 2.28 0.72
CA THR A 52 -8.54 2.20 -0.56
C THR A 52 -9.19 3.55 -0.81
N GLU A 53 -8.72 4.27 -1.83
CA GLU A 53 -9.12 5.64 -2.15
C GLU A 53 -9.41 5.81 -3.64
N ILE A 54 -10.34 6.69 -3.95
CA ILE A 54 -10.59 7.21 -5.29
C ILE A 54 -10.33 8.71 -5.30
N TYR A 55 -9.46 9.14 -6.20
CA TYR A 55 -9.20 10.55 -6.48
C TYR A 55 -9.86 10.94 -7.77
N SER A 56 -10.49 12.10 -7.82
CA SER A 56 -11.20 12.55 -9.00
C SER A 56 -11.12 14.05 -9.20
N PHE A 57 -11.42 14.46 -10.43
CA PHE A 57 -11.54 15.86 -10.81
C PHE A 57 -12.90 16.08 -11.44
N ASP A 58 -13.75 16.91 -10.77
CA ASP A 58 -15.10 17.29 -11.24
C ASP A 58 -16.09 16.11 -11.38
N GLN A 59 -16.05 15.16 -10.44
CA GLN A 59 -16.98 14.04 -10.44
C GLN A 59 -17.94 14.10 -9.25
N PRO A 60 -19.19 13.63 -9.40
CA PRO A 60 -20.16 13.51 -8.30
C PRO A 60 -19.69 12.50 -7.26
N GLU A 61 -19.83 12.85 -5.98
CA GLU A 61 -19.34 12.05 -4.86
C GLU A 61 -20.07 10.71 -4.72
N ASP A 62 -21.38 10.71 -4.92
CA ASP A 62 -22.21 9.50 -4.92
C ASP A 62 -21.73 8.48 -5.96
N LYS A 63 -21.38 8.96 -7.16
CA LYS A 63 -20.83 8.11 -8.22
C LYS A 63 -19.44 7.56 -7.91
N LEU A 64 -18.63 8.35 -7.21
CA LEU A 64 -17.31 7.88 -6.73
C LEU A 64 -17.45 6.79 -5.68
N LEU A 65 -18.41 6.95 -4.76
CA LEU A 65 -18.72 5.93 -3.73
C LEU A 65 -19.22 4.63 -4.38
N GLU A 66 -20.22 4.73 -5.26
CA GLU A 66 -20.75 3.58 -5.99
C GLU A 66 -19.62 2.82 -6.72
N LEU A 67 -18.73 3.56 -7.38
CA LEU A 67 -17.63 2.99 -8.14
C LEU A 67 -16.57 2.33 -7.22
N LEU A 68 -16.26 2.94 -6.08
CA LEU A 68 -15.23 2.45 -5.16
C LEU A 68 -15.72 1.21 -4.41
N VAL A 69 -16.96 1.22 -3.93
CA VAL A 69 -17.54 0.14 -3.13
C VAL A 69 -17.99 -1.04 -4.02
N GLY A 70 -18.60 -0.75 -5.18
CA GLY A 70 -19.18 -1.78 -6.05
C GLY A 70 -20.26 -2.57 -5.33
N ASP A 71 -20.17 -3.91 -5.33
CA ASP A 71 -21.13 -4.81 -4.67
C ASP A 71 -20.92 -4.91 -3.14
N GLY A 72 -19.97 -4.17 -2.57
CA GLY A 72 -19.71 -4.14 -1.13
C GLY A 72 -20.78 -3.40 -0.34
N ASP A 73 -20.70 -3.47 0.99
CA ASP A 73 -21.62 -2.78 1.89
C ASP A 73 -21.30 -1.28 1.95
N ILE A 74 -22.08 -0.49 1.23
CA ILE A 74 -21.91 0.96 1.11
C ILE A 74 -22.14 1.68 2.44
N GLU A 75 -23.01 1.15 3.31
CA GLU A 75 -23.29 1.80 4.61
C GLU A 75 -22.12 1.59 5.58
N ILE A 76 -21.52 0.40 5.60
CA ILE A 76 -20.28 0.17 6.36
C ILE A 76 -19.17 1.07 5.83
N PHE A 77 -19.02 1.18 4.49
CA PHE A 77 -18.00 2.04 3.90
C PHE A 77 -18.18 3.50 4.29
N LYS A 78 -19.40 4.04 4.22
CA LYS A 78 -19.71 5.44 4.57
C LYS A 78 -19.40 5.78 6.04
N GLN A 79 -19.59 4.84 6.96
CA GLN A 79 -19.28 5.04 8.38
C GLN A 79 -17.78 5.23 8.63
N GLU A 80 -16.96 4.61 7.82
CA GLU A 80 -15.50 4.61 7.93
C GLU A 80 -14.82 5.60 6.96
N ALA A 81 -15.56 6.11 5.97
CA ALA A 81 -15.02 6.91 4.90
C ALA A 81 -14.72 8.35 5.33
N TYR A 82 -13.66 8.88 4.76
CA TYR A 82 -13.38 10.30 4.76
C TYR A 82 -13.57 10.89 3.36
N TYR A 83 -13.83 12.19 3.36
CA TYR A 83 -14.07 13.00 2.18
C TYR A 83 -13.15 14.20 2.27
N ILE A 84 -12.33 14.41 1.24
CA ILE A 84 -11.35 15.50 1.21
C ILE A 84 -11.48 16.22 -0.14
N ASP A 85 -11.55 17.53 -0.09
CA ASP A 85 -11.80 18.35 -1.27
C ASP A 85 -10.66 19.34 -1.56
N ASN A 86 -10.60 19.79 -2.81
CA ASN A 86 -9.85 20.97 -3.26
C ASN A 86 -8.34 20.87 -2.94
N ARG A 87 -7.77 21.93 -2.33
CA ARG A 87 -6.35 22.02 -1.96
C ARG A 87 -5.95 20.94 -0.95
N GLU A 88 -6.81 20.68 0.04
CA GLU A 88 -6.55 19.66 1.05
C GLU A 88 -6.45 18.26 0.41
N CYS A 89 -7.28 17.96 -0.58
CA CYS A 89 -7.18 16.71 -1.35
C CYS A 89 -5.85 16.61 -2.11
N PHE A 90 -5.35 17.71 -2.66
CA PHE A 90 -4.04 17.71 -3.30
C PHE A 90 -2.91 17.50 -2.28
N GLU A 91 -2.96 18.18 -1.13
CA GLU A 91 -1.99 17.99 -0.06
C GLU A 91 -1.99 16.55 0.44
N HIS A 92 -3.16 15.97 0.64
CA HIS A 92 -3.32 14.55 0.98
C HIS A 92 -2.70 13.62 -0.08
N LEU A 93 -2.95 13.87 -1.37
CA LEU A 93 -2.34 13.10 -2.45
C LEU A 93 -0.79 13.14 -2.40
N VAL A 94 -0.21 14.31 -2.08
CA VAL A 94 1.25 14.45 -1.90
C VAL A 94 1.72 13.71 -0.66
N GLU A 95 1.02 13.83 0.47
CA GLU A 95 1.37 13.14 1.72
C GLU A 95 1.34 11.62 1.54
N VAL A 96 0.33 11.08 0.88
CA VAL A 96 0.23 9.66 0.53
C VAL A 96 1.39 9.25 -0.38
N THR A 97 1.60 9.97 -1.48
CA THR A 97 2.62 9.64 -2.49
C THR A 97 4.04 9.72 -1.94
N SER A 98 4.30 10.60 -0.97
CA SER A 98 5.61 10.75 -0.33
C SER A 98 5.85 9.80 0.84
N GLY A 99 4.81 9.10 1.32
CA GLY A 99 4.86 8.23 2.48
C GLY A 99 4.76 8.97 3.82
N ILE A 100 4.44 10.29 3.82
CA ILE A 100 4.14 11.04 5.05
C ILE A 100 2.87 10.47 5.69
N ASP A 101 1.85 10.22 4.87
CA ASP A 101 0.62 9.55 5.28
C ASP A 101 0.72 8.04 4.99
N SER A 102 1.57 7.35 5.71
CA SER A 102 1.68 5.89 5.71
C SER A 102 1.79 5.39 7.13
N GLN A 103 1.26 4.20 7.38
CA GLN A 103 1.32 3.55 8.70
C GLN A 103 2.77 3.35 9.16
N LEU A 104 3.64 2.99 8.23
CA LEU A 104 5.08 3.07 8.37
C LEU A 104 5.56 4.40 7.77
N LEU A 105 5.77 5.40 8.62
CA LEU A 105 6.17 6.75 8.19
C LEU A 105 7.38 6.71 7.26
N GLY A 106 7.22 7.26 6.06
CA GLY A 106 8.26 7.30 5.03
C GLY A 106 8.35 6.05 4.16
N ASP A 107 7.32 5.19 4.18
CA ASP A 107 7.24 4.03 3.29
C ASP A 107 7.43 4.46 1.83
N TYR A 108 8.49 3.95 1.21
CA TYR A 108 8.81 4.26 -0.18
C TYR A 108 8.01 3.44 -1.20
N GLU A 109 7.38 2.34 -0.78
CA GLU A 109 6.65 1.46 -1.69
C GLU A 109 5.38 2.12 -2.21
N VAL A 110 4.71 2.94 -1.39
CA VAL A 110 3.50 3.67 -1.76
C VAL A 110 3.71 4.56 -2.99
N SER A 111 4.90 5.13 -3.17
CA SER A 111 5.22 5.91 -4.38
C SER A 111 5.21 5.07 -5.66
N GLY A 112 5.66 3.82 -5.57
CA GLY A 112 5.60 2.87 -6.68
C GLY A 112 4.16 2.43 -6.96
N GLN A 113 3.38 2.20 -5.91
CA GLN A 113 1.95 1.86 -6.01
C GLN A 113 1.16 3.02 -6.64
N MET A 114 1.40 4.26 -6.20
CA MET A 114 0.78 5.45 -6.80
C MET A 114 1.09 5.58 -8.30
N LYS A 115 2.36 5.41 -8.70
CA LYS A 115 2.73 5.44 -10.13
C LYS A 115 2.01 4.36 -10.92
N HIS A 116 1.90 3.15 -10.35
CA HIS A 116 1.20 2.04 -10.98
C HIS A 116 -0.29 2.35 -11.16
N SER A 117 -0.96 2.85 -10.11
CA SER A 117 -2.38 3.24 -10.15
C SER A 117 -2.65 4.32 -11.20
N LEU A 118 -1.80 5.34 -11.26
CA LEU A 118 -1.92 6.41 -12.26
C LEU A 118 -1.68 5.89 -13.68
N LYS A 119 -0.68 5.01 -13.87
CA LYS A 119 -0.46 4.37 -15.16
C LYS A 119 -1.65 3.55 -15.59
N LEU A 120 -2.19 2.72 -14.68
CA LEU A 120 -3.36 1.88 -14.95
C LEU A 120 -4.57 2.72 -15.36
N ALA A 121 -4.83 3.83 -14.68
CA ALA A 121 -5.90 4.76 -15.02
C ALA A 121 -5.66 5.44 -16.38
N GLY A 122 -4.42 5.83 -16.67
CA GLY A 122 -4.03 6.43 -17.97
C GLY A 122 -4.20 5.46 -19.13
N ASP A 123 -3.71 4.22 -18.99
CA ASP A 123 -3.81 3.17 -20.01
C ASP A 123 -5.29 2.81 -20.32
N ASN A 124 -6.22 3.07 -19.38
CA ASN A 124 -7.67 2.87 -19.52
C ASN A 124 -8.45 4.15 -19.83
N GLY A 125 -7.77 5.23 -20.20
CA GLY A 125 -8.40 6.49 -20.61
C GLY A 125 -9.14 7.26 -19.48
N LYS A 126 -8.82 6.94 -18.21
CA LYS A 126 -9.45 7.59 -17.05
C LYS A 126 -8.72 8.83 -16.57
N LEU A 127 -7.47 9.03 -16.99
CA LEU A 127 -6.75 10.29 -16.81
C LEU A 127 -6.84 11.14 -18.09
N GLY A 128 -6.54 12.42 -17.95
CA GLY A 128 -6.41 13.31 -19.10
C GLY A 128 -6.38 14.78 -18.71
N GLY A 129 -5.90 15.59 -19.66
CA GLY A 129 -5.92 17.04 -19.57
C GLY A 129 -5.27 17.61 -18.30
N TYR A 130 -6.03 18.40 -17.58
CA TYR A 130 -5.56 19.11 -16.40
C TYR A 130 -5.37 18.18 -15.18
N PHE A 131 -6.23 17.18 -15.05
CA PHE A 131 -6.12 16.22 -13.94
C PHE A 131 -4.81 15.44 -13.97
N GLU A 132 -4.38 14.98 -15.14
CA GLU A 132 -3.09 14.32 -15.32
C GLU A 132 -1.91 15.25 -14.95
N LYS A 133 -1.99 16.53 -15.30
CA LYS A 133 -0.96 17.52 -14.90
C LYS A 133 -0.89 17.68 -13.38
N ILE A 134 -2.05 17.73 -12.70
CA ILE A 134 -2.14 17.82 -11.23
C ILE A 134 -1.50 16.59 -10.59
N THR A 135 -1.84 15.38 -11.02
CA THR A 135 -1.29 14.15 -10.45
C THR A 135 0.22 14.00 -10.70
N ASN A 136 0.70 14.39 -11.87
CA ASN A 136 2.13 14.43 -12.18
C ASN A 136 2.88 15.46 -11.31
N PHE A 137 2.25 16.61 -11.04
CA PHE A 137 2.82 17.61 -10.14
C PHE A 137 2.90 17.11 -8.70
N ALA A 138 1.88 16.42 -8.19
CA ALA A 138 1.90 15.78 -6.89
C ALA A 138 3.07 14.77 -6.76
N GLN A 139 3.26 13.93 -7.79
CA GLN A 139 4.39 13.00 -7.83
C GLN A 139 5.76 13.73 -7.80
N SER A 140 5.87 14.87 -8.49
CA SER A 140 7.10 15.66 -8.50
C SER A 140 7.43 16.25 -7.13
N ILE A 141 6.42 16.75 -6.39
CA ILE A 141 6.58 17.23 -5.01
C ILE A 141 6.99 16.08 -4.09
N ALA A 142 6.28 14.95 -4.17
CA ALA A 142 6.60 13.78 -3.36
C ALA A 142 8.04 13.27 -3.61
N LYS A 143 8.52 13.33 -4.87
CA LYS A 143 9.92 13.03 -5.20
C LYS A 143 10.87 14.01 -4.53
N THR A 144 10.58 15.32 -4.56
CA THR A 144 11.38 16.35 -3.89
C THR A 144 11.45 16.10 -2.38
N ILE A 145 10.30 15.86 -1.73
CA ILE A 145 10.25 15.55 -0.30
C ILE A 145 11.18 14.39 0.04
N ARG A 146 11.08 13.27 -0.69
CA ARG A 146 11.94 12.10 -0.45
C ARG A 146 13.42 12.36 -0.70
N SER A 147 13.79 13.23 -1.65
CA SER A 147 15.19 13.53 -1.94
C SER A 147 15.82 14.59 -1.03
N GLU A 148 15.02 15.50 -0.49
CA GLU A 148 15.49 16.65 0.30
C GLU A 148 15.25 16.48 1.82
N THR A 149 14.60 15.38 2.22
CA THR A 149 14.38 15.05 3.64
C THR A 149 14.88 13.64 3.96
N ASN A 150 15.00 13.34 5.24
CA ASN A 150 15.33 12.00 5.71
C ASN A 150 14.07 11.15 6.01
N ILE A 151 12.89 11.55 5.52
CA ILE A 151 11.62 10.90 5.86
C ILE A 151 11.56 9.42 5.43
N SER A 152 12.23 9.07 4.33
CA SER A 152 12.36 7.70 3.83
C SER A 152 13.75 7.09 4.09
N LYS A 153 14.53 7.67 5.03
CA LYS A 153 15.85 7.16 5.35
C LYS A 153 15.76 5.95 6.27
N GLY A 154 16.54 4.94 5.96
CA GLY A 154 16.41 3.62 6.55
C GLY A 154 15.46 2.75 5.74
N SER A 155 15.44 1.49 6.05
CA SER A 155 14.56 0.54 5.36
C SER A 155 13.15 0.64 5.94
N VAL A 156 12.27 1.37 5.26
CA VAL A 156 10.89 1.60 5.69
C VAL A 156 9.95 0.93 4.71
N SER A 157 9.51 -0.25 5.06
CA SER A 157 8.47 -0.97 4.34
C SER A 157 7.92 -2.10 5.23
N VAL A 158 6.75 -2.61 4.90
CA VAL A 158 6.15 -3.78 5.58
C VAL A 158 7.11 -4.98 5.55
N SER A 159 7.82 -5.17 4.42
CA SER A 159 8.80 -6.25 4.28
C SER A 159 9.98 -6.14 5.26
N ASN A 160 10.41 -4.93 5.58
CA ASN A 160 11.46 -4.69 6.58
C ASN A 160 10.93 -4.83 8.01
N ALA A 161 9.73 -4.31 8.28
CA ALA A 161 9.08 -4.46 9.58
C ALA A 161 8.88 -5.94 9.93
N ALA A 162 8.60 -6.78 8.92
CA ALA A 162 8.53 -8.24 9.11
C ALA A 162 9.89 -8.84 9.55
N GLY A 163 10.99 -8.46 8.90
CA GLY A 163 12.35 -8.90 9.29
C GLY A 163 12.71 -8.44 10.71
N GLU A 164 12.49 -7.16 11.01
CA GLU A 164 12.73 -6.61 12.35
C GLU A 164 11.86 -7.28 13.42
N TYR A 165 10.59 -7.56 13.13
CA TYR A 165 9.71 -8.27 14.04
C TYR A 165 10.26 -9.66 14.38
N ILE A 166 10.66 -10.43 13.36
CA ILE A 166 11.26 -11.76 13.55
C ILE A 166 12.51 -11.65 14.41
N LYS A 167 13.43 -10.74 14.09
CA LYS A 167 14.68 -10.50 14.82
C LYS A 167 14.46 -10.19 16.30
N GLN A 168 13.42 -9.42 16.63
CA GLN A 168 13.13 -9.01 18.00
C GLN A 168 12.36 -10.07 18.81
N ASN A 169 11.60 -10.95 18.16
CA ASN A 169 10.65 -11.84 18.83
C ASN A 169 10.93 -13.33 18.68
N VAL A 170 11.83 -13.73 17.77
CA VAL A 170 12.19 -15.13 17.55
C VAL A 170 13.66 -15.33 17.96
N LYS A 171 13.89 -16.27 18.84
CA LYS A 171 15.24 -16.70 19.24
C LYS A 171 15.73 -17.80 18.32
N ASP A 172 17.06 -17.94 18.22
CA ASP A 172 17.74 -19.03 17.51
C ASP A 172 17.21 -19.19 16.07
N ILE A 173 17.13 -18.06 15.34
CA ILE A 173 16.52 -17.97 14.01
C ILE A 173 17.20 -18.89 12.98
N GLN A 174 18.49 -19.17 13.17
CA GLN A 174 19.26 -20.08 12.30
C GLN A 174 18.75 -21.52 12.35
N ASP A 175 18.11 -21.91 13.46
CA ASP A 175 17.52 -23.23 13.65
C ASP A 175 16.06 -23.30 13.27
N LYS A 176 15.50 -22.21 12.72
CA LYS A 176 14.08 -22.06 12.40
C LYS A 176 13.80 -22.24 10.91
N SER A 177 12.78 -23.02 10.61
CA SER A 177 12.26 -23.18 9.26
C SER A 177 11.28 -22.05 8.94
N ILE A 178 11.48 -21.39 7.81
CA ILE A 178 10.67 -20.26 7.35
C ILE A 178 9.92 -20.65 6.07
N LEU A 179 8.61 -20.54 6.09
CA LEU A 179 7.76 -20.69 4.92
C LEU A 179 7.32 -19.32 4.41
N VAL A 180 7.54 -19.03 3.13
CA VAL A 180 7.01 -17.85 2.47
C VAL A 180 5.98 -18.27 1.42
N ILE A 181 4.76 -17.79 1.56
CA ILE A 181 3.67 -18.04 0.62
C ILE A 181 3.41 -16.78 -0.19
N GLY A 182 3.72 -16.84 -1.48
CA GLY A 182 3.60 -15.72 -2.42
C GLY A 182 4.95 -15.18 -2.90
N ALA A 183 5.16 -15.30 -4.21
CA ALA A 183 6.36 -14.84 -4.92
C ALA A 183 6.20 -13.45 -5.55
N GLY A 184 5.25 -12.65 -5.07
CA GLY A 184 5.01 -11.26 -5.48
C GLY A 184 6.12 -10.31 -5.03
N LYS A 185 5.93 -9.02 -5.28
CA LYS A 185 6.90 -7.97 -4.89
C LYS A 185 7.19 -8.00 -3.39
N MET A 186 6.12 -8.07 -2.57
CA MET A 186 6.23 -8.10 -1.11
C MET A 186 6.98 -9.33 -0.60
N GLY A 187 6.57 -10.54 -1.01
CA GLY A 187 7.22 -11.79 -0.59
C GLY A 187 8.70 -11.82 -0.95
N ARG A 188 9.06 -11.39 -2.17
CA ARG A 188 10.48 -11.29 -2.58
C ARG A 188 11.28 -10.28 -1.77
N ALA A 189 10.71 -9.12 -1.47
CA ALA A 189 11.36 -8.10 -0.65
C ALA A 189 11.59 -8.63 0.77
N THR A 190 10.57 -9.26 1.37
CA THR A 190 10.66 -9.84 2.71
C THR A 190 11.73 -10.93 2.79
N MET A 191 11.78 -11.86 1.83
CA MET A 191 12.83 -12.88 1.79
C MET A 191 14.23 -12.28 1.72
N ARG A 192 14.45 -11.28 0.84
CA ARG A 192 15.76 -10.60 0.75
C ARG A 192 16.17 -9.97 2.08
N ASN A 193 15.24 -9.32 2.76
CA ASN A 193 15.50 -8.69 4.06
C ASN A 193 15.85 -9.75 5.12
N ILE A 194 15.11 -10.86 5.17
CA ILE A 194 15.38 -11.97 6.09
C ILE A 194 16.77 -12.56 5.83
N ILE A 195 17.08 -12.88 4.59
CA ILE A 195 18.40 -13.43 4.21
C ILE A 195 19.52 -12.49 4.62
N THR A 196 19.37 -11.18 4.33
CA THR A 196 20.42 -10.19 4.56
C THR A 196 20.58 -9.83 6.04
N GLU A 197 19.48 -9.69 6.78
CA GLU A 197 19.51 -9.16 8.15
C GLU A 197 19.55 -10.23 9.23
N LEU A 198 19.06 -11.43 8.94
CA LEU A 198 19.00 -12.54 9.89
C LEU A 198 20.01 -13.64 9.58
N ASP A 199 20.77 -13.51 8.49
CA ASP A 199 21.80 -14.46 8.06
C ASP A 199 21.28 -15.90 7.99
N THR A 200 20.06 -16.09 7.42
CA THR A 200 19.46 -17.41 7.23
C THR A 200 18.88 -17.54 5.84
N ASN A 201 19.05 -18.71 5.23
CA ASN A 201 18.44 -19.11 3.96
C ASN A 201 17.59 -20.41 4.11
N GLU A 202 17.31 -20.84 5.35
CA GLU A 202 16.37 -21.94 5.63
C GLU A 202 14.92 -21.51 5.35
N ILE A 203 14.71 -21.03 4.12
CA ILE A 203 13.45 -20.51 3.61
C ILE A 203 12.92 -21.45 2.53
N THR A 204 11.65 -21.82 2.63
CA THR A 204 10.92 -22.49 1.55
C THR A 204 9.91 -21.53 0.95
N LEU A 205 9.97 -21.32 -0.34
CA LEU A 205 9.05 -20.46 -1.09
C LEU A 205 7.97 -21.29 -1.78
N LEU A 206 6.72 -20.98 -1.50
CA LEU A 206 5.56 -21.50 -2.24
C LEU A 206 4.87 -20.39 -3.04
N ASN A 207 4.46 -20.71 -4.24
CA ASN A 207 3.65 -19.83 -5.05
C ASN A 207 2.72 -20.65 -5.97
N ARG A 208 1.49 -20.17 -6.18
CA ARG A 208 0.51 -20.85 -7.04
C ARG A 208 1.05 -21.15 -8.44
N THR A 209 1.89 -20.27 -8.99
CA THR A 209 2.63 -20.51 -10.23
C THR A 209 4.04 -20.99 -9.88
N GLU A 210 4.25 -22.29 -9.90
CA GLU A 210 5.50 -22.95 -9.45
C GLU A 210 6.73 -22.48 -10.22
N SER A 211 6.63 -22.29 -11.53
CA SER A 211 7.76 -21.77 -12.33
C SER A 211 8.28 -20.39 -11.85
N VAL A 212 7.43 -19.60 -11.19
CA VAL A 212 7.81 -18.31 -10.60
C VAL A 212 8.56 -18.53 -9.29
N SER A 213 8.07 -19.41 -8.40
CA SER A 213 8.77 -19.74 -7.16
C SER A 213 10.14 -20.36 -7.42
N ASP A 214 10.25 -21.30 -8.34
CA ASP A 214 11.52 -21.95 -8.70
C ASP A 214 12.57 -20.95 -9.21
N LYS A 215 12.14 -20.04 -10.10
CA LYS A 215 13.04 -19.01 -10.62
C LYS A 215 13.55 -18.09 -9.50
N ILE A 216 12.68 -17.68 -8.59
CA ILE A 216 13.03 -16.76 -7.50
C ILE A 216 13.85 -17.48 -6.43
N ALA A 217 13.49 -18.69 -6.07
CA ALA A 217 14.23 -19.52 -5.11
C ALA A 217 15.68 -19.71 -5.58
N LYS A 218 15.87 -20.02 -6.86
CA LYS A 218 17.20 -20.10 -7.47
C LYS A 218 18.00 -18.78 -7.41
N GLN A 219 17.32 -17.64 -7.58
CA GLN A 219 17.97 -16.32 -7.55
C GLN A 219 18.39 -15.90 -6.13
N LEU A 220 17.67 -16.36 -5.12
CA LEU A 220 17.88 -16.01 -3.72
C LEU A 220 18.60 -17.09 -2.91
N ASP A 221 18.95 -18.20 -3.54
CA ASP A 221 19.58 -19.37 -2.90
C ASP A 221 18.75 -19.92 -1.73
N VAL A 222 17.44 -20.11 -1.99
CA VAL A 222 16.47 -20.69 -1.04
C VAL A 222 15.76 -21.88 -1.68
N LYS A 223 15.00 -22.63 -0.87
CA LYS A 223 14.21 -23.78 -1.36
C LYS A 223 12.89 -23.32 -1.99
N SER A 224 12.39 -24.05 -2.99
CA SER A 224 11.00 -23.98 -3.47
C SER A 224 10.36 -25.35 -3.33
N ASP A 225 9.04 -25.36 -3.18
CA ASP A 225 8.27 -26.60 -3.17
C ASP A 225 6.96 -26.40 -3.97
N SER A 226 6.31 -27.50 -4.33
CA SER A 226 5.02 -27.47 -5.01
C SER A 226 3.94 -26.88 -4.12
N TYR A 227 3.07 -26.06 -4.72
CA TYR A 227 1.92 -25.49 -4.00
C TYR A 227 0.95 -26.57 -3.48
N SER A 228 0.95 -27.76 -4.09
CA SER A 228 0.19 -28.92 -3.60
C SER A 228 0.62 -29.39 -2.21
N ASN A 229 1.85 -29.06 -1.80
CA ASN A 229 2.43 -29.39 -0.49
C ASN A 229 2.19 -28.28 0.55
N LEU A 230 1.32 -27.31 0.28
CA LEU A 230 1.06 -26.16 1.17
C LEU A 230 0.77 -26.60 2.61
N LYS A 231 -0.15 -27.52 2.81
CA LYS A 231 -0.54 -27.98 4.16
C LYS A 231 0.59 -28.65 4.93
N SER A 232 1.42 -29.45 4.27
CA SER A 232 2.58 -30.09 4.90
C SER A 232 3.65 -29.06 5.25
N ASN A 233 3.89 -28.08 4.39
CA ASN A 233 4.83 -27.01 4.66
C ASN A 233 4.36 -26.09 5.81
N ILE A 234 3.07 -25.77 5.90
CA ILE A 234 2.48 -25.03 7.03
C ILE A 234 2.74 -25.77 8.35
N LYS A 235 2.55 -27.09 8.37
CA LYS A 235 2.75 -27.89 9.59
C LYS A 235 4.20 -27.92 10.06
N THR A 236 5.15 -28.00 9.15
CA THR A 236 6.59 -28.12 9.49
C THR A 236 7.27 -26.78 9.75
N ALA A 237 6.77 -25.67 9.23
CA ALA A 237 7.39 -24.37 9.40
C ALA A 237 7.20 -23.81 10.82
N ASP A 238 8.26 -23.23 11.39
CA ASP A 238 8.21 -22.46 12.65
C ASP A 238 7.66 -21.04 12.41
N ILE A 239 8.04 -20.45 11.27
CA ILE A 239 7.66 -19.09 10.89
C ILE A 239 6.97 -19.16 9.51
N ILE A 240 5.82 -18.54 9.39
CA ILE A 240 5.05 -18.47 8.14
C ILE A 240 4.85 -17.02 7.77
N ILE A 241 5.15 -16.67 6.52
CA ILE A 241 4.95 -15.33 5.96
C ILE A 241 4.02 -15.46 4.77
N VAL A 242 2.87 -14.80 4.84
CA VAL A 242 1.88 -14.80 3.76
C VAL A 242 1.92 -13.44 3.08
N ALA A 243 2.17 -13.44 1.76
CA ALA A 243 2.30 -12.23 0.95
C ALA A 243 1.69 -12.46 -0.43
N THR A 244 0.38 -12.73 -0.47
CA THR A 244 -0.36 -13.02 -1.70
C THR A 244 -1.43 -11.97 -1.98
N ASN A 245 -2.08 -12.07 -3.15
CA ASN A 245 -3.22 -11.23 -3.55
C ASN A 245 -4.50 -12.08 -3.63
N ALA A 246 -4.62 -13.12 -2.82
CA ALA A 246 -5.86 -13.90 -2.77
C ALA A 246 -6.98 -13.08 -2.10
N ASP A 247 -8.20 -13.35 -2.48
CA ASP A 247 -9.42 -12.75 -1.92
C ASP A 247 -10.08 -13.66 -0.85
N TYR A 248 -9.35 -14.68 -0.40
CA TYR A 248 -9.79 -15.65 0.59
C TYR A 248 -8.65 -16.01 1.55
N HIS A 249 -8.98 -16.62 2.70
CA HIS A 249 -8.00 -17.13 3.64
C HIS A 249 -7.31 -18.38 3.06
N ILE A 250 -6.00 -18.30 2.91
CA ILE A 250 -5.14 -19.41 2.46
C ILE A 250 -4.82 -20.35 3.64
N ILE A 251 -4.74 -19.79 4.86
CA ILE A 251 -4.47 -20.52 6.10
C ILE A 251 -5.66 -20.37 7.03
N THR A 252 -6.19 -21.50 7.46
CA THR A 252 -7.28 -21.61 8.42
C THR A 252 -6.81 -22.28 9.70
N ILE A 253 -7.63 -22.27 10.76
CA ILE A 253 -7.29 -22.88 12.04
C ILE A 253 -6.96 -24.39 11.93
N ASP A 254 -7.56 -25.09 10.98
CA ASP A 254 -7.34 -26.51 10.75
C ASP A 254 -5.98 -26.83 10.10
N ASP A 255 -5.31 -25.83 9.56
CA ASP A 255 -4.02 -25.97 8.85
C ASP A 255 -2.82 -25.81 9.77
N VAL A 256 -3.00 -25.25 10.97
CA VAL A 256 -1.90 -24.86 11.87
C VAL A 256 -1.90 -25.66 13.15
N ASP A 257 -0.69 -26.06 13.57
CA ASP A 257 -0.43 -26.64 14.88
C ASP A 257 0.09 -25.54 15.83
N GLU A 258 0.36 -25.87 17.08
CA GLU A 258 0.87 -24.95 18.11
C GLU A 258 2.29 -24.43 17.83
N ASN A 259 2.65 -23.35 18.53
CA ASN A 259 4.01 -22.78 18.57
C ASN A 259 4.53 -22.20 17.24
N LYS A 260 3.69 -21.44 16.54
CA LYS A 260 4.07 -20.78 15.27
C LYS A 260 4.05 -19.26 15.38
N VAL A 261 4.89 -18.62 14.57
CA VAL A 261 4.82 -17.19 14.27
C VAL A 261 4.33 -17.04 12.84
N ILE A 262 3.19 -16.36 12.67
CA ILE A 262 2.57 -16.15 11.37
C ILE A 262 2.50 -14.65 11.11
N LEU A 263 3.08 -14.20 9.99
CA LEU A 263 3.04 -12.83 9.53
C LEU A 263 2.15 -12.76 8.29
N ASP A 264 0.98 -12.14 8.42
CA ASP A 264 0.10 -11.87 7.26
C ASP A 264 0.37 -10.47 6.72
N LEU A 265 1.07 -10.41 5.59
CA LEU A 265 1.40 -9.16 4.89
C LEU A 265 0.38 -8.82 3.80
N SER A 266 -0.71 -9.59 3.73
CA SER A 266 -1.71 -9.50 2.68
C SER A 266 -2.86 -8.56 3.08
N VAL A 267 -3.37 -7.81 2.12
CA VAL A 267 -4.66 -7.10 2.22
C VAL A 267 -5.38 -7.30 0.88
N PRO A 268 -6.51 -8.01 0.88
CA PRO A 268 -7.22 -8.62 2.03
C PRO A 268 -6.37 -9.63 2.80
N GLN A 269 -6.71 -9.83 4.10
CA GLN A 269 -6.05 -10.83 4.92
C GLN A 269 -6.18 -12.23 4.31
N ASN A 270 -5.08 -12.97 4.29
CA ASN A 270 -5.04 -14.34 3.77
C ASN A 270 -4.86 -15.40 4.87
N VAL A 271 -4.77 -14.98 6.11
CA VAL A 271 -4.78 -15.84 7.30
C VAL A 271 -6.05 -15.57 8.09
N ASP A 272 -6.76 -16.62 8.47
CA ASP A 272 -7.96 -16.50 9.31
C ASP A 272 -7.58 -15.83 10.65
N PRO A 273 -8.18 -14.66 10.99
CA PRO A 273 -7.87 -13.95 12.23
C PRO A 273 -8.12 -14.75 13.51
N THR A 274 -9.01 -15.75 13.47
CA THR A 274 -9.31 -16.62 14.61
C THR A 274 -8.09 -17.43 15.08
N ILE A 275 -7.11 -17.65 14.21
CA ILE A 275 -5.82 -18.29 14.55
C ILE A 275 -5.09 -17.50 15.64
N GLY A 276 -5.21 -16.16 15.62
CA GLY A 276 -4.60 -15.29 16.64
C GLY A 276 -5.20 -15.44 18.05
N LEU A 277 -6.32 -16.14 18.19
CA LEU A 277 -6.93 -16.45 19.50
C LEU A 277 -6.25 -17.68 20.16
N HIS A 278 -5.46 -18.43 19.41
CA HIS A 278 -4.76 -19.61 19.95
C HIS A 278 -3.57 -19.17 20.81
N PRO A 279 -3.46 -19.61 22.08
CA PRO A 279 -2.49 -19.08 23.03
C PRO A 279 -1.01 -19.26 22.63
N ASN A 280 -0.73 -20.28 21.82
CA ASN A 280 0.63 -20.64 21.41
C ASN A 280 0.95 -20.23 19.96
N ILE A 281 0.09 -19.47 19.29
CA ILE A 281 0.33 -18.95 17.95
C ILE A 281 0.41 -17.42 18.00
N LYS A 282 1.45 -16.87 17.42
CA LYS A 282 1.57 -15.41 17.25
C LYS A 282 1.19 -15.04 15.83
N LEU A 283 -0.03 -14.58 15.62
CA LEU A 283 -0.47 -14.00 14.36
C LEU A 283 -0.27 -12.49 14.39
N ILE A 284 0.47 -11.96 13.43
CA ILE A 284 0.77 -10.54 13.25
C ILE A 284 0.39 -10.15 11.85
N ASP A 285 -0.47 -9.18 11.71
CA ASP A 285 -0.86 -8.57 10.44
C ASP A 285 -0.06 -7.27 10.17
N VAL A 286 -0.39 -6.58 9.07
CA VAL A 286 0.25 -5.31 8.69
C VAL A 286 0.12 -4.24 9.77
N ASP A 287 -1.02 -4.19 10.47
CA ASP A 287 -1.27 -3.22 11.54
C ASP A 287 -0.41 -3.54 12.78
N GLY A 288 -0.27 -4.81 13.10
CA GLY A 288 0.63 -5.29 14.15
C GLY A 288 2.10 -4.99 13.86
N LEU A 289 2.53 -5.22 12.61
CA LEU A 289 3.90 -4.93 12.19
C LEU A 289 4.25 -3.44 12.26
N SER A 290 3.30 -2.57 11.99
CA SER A 290 3.52 -1.12 12.05
C SER A 290 3.82 -0.61 13.46
N LYS A 291 3.45 -1.37 14.50
CA LYS A 291 3.73 -1.08 15.90
C LYS A 291 5.11 -1.58 16.37
N THR A 292 5.84 -2.30 15.50
CA THR A 292 7.19 -2.79 15.81
C THR A 292 8.11 -1.60 16.08
N LYS A 293 8.98 -1.73 17.08
CA LYS A 293 9.91 -0.66 17.49
C LYS A 293 10.85 -0.31 16.33
N ASP A 294 10.78 0.92 15.89
CA ASP A 294 11.62 1.47 14.84
C ASP A 294 12.57 2.51 15.44
N ALA A 295 13.85 2.19 15.46
CA ALA A 295 14.88 3.07 16.02
C ALA A 295 14.99 4.40 15.25
N THR A 296 14.57 4.46 14.00
CA THR A 296 14.66 5.64 13.15
C THR A 296 13.37 6.45 13.09
N LEU A 297 12.27 5.97 13.71
CA LEU A 297 10.96 6.61 13.66
C LEU A 297 11.00 8.06 14.19
N LYS A 298 11.66 8.29 15.34
CA LYS A 298 11.79 9.66 15.91
C LYS A 298 12.51 10.62 14.99
N MET A 299 13.56 10.15 14.32
CA MET A 299 14.29 10.97 13.34
C MET A 299 13.38 11.34 12.17
N ARG A 300 12.63 10.36 11.63
CA ARG A 300 11.71 10.60 10.52
C ARG A 300 10.54 11.50 10.90
N GLN A 301 9.99 11.34 12.11
CA GLN A 301 8.97 12.26 12.65
C GLN A 301 9.46 13.70 12.71
N GLY A 302 10.73 13.92 13.07
CA GLY A 302 11.37 15.23 13.06
C GLY A 302 11.48 15.87 11.67
N GLU A 303 11.41 15.08 10.58
CA GLU A 303 11.46 15.58 9.21
C GLU A 303 10.09 16.02 8.65
N ILE A 304 8.97 15.66 9.32
CA ILE A 304 7.62 16.03 8.86
C ILE A 304 7.43 17.53 8.67
N PRO A 305 7.85 18.42 9.60
CA PRO A 305 7.71 19.87 9.42
C PRO A 305 8.43 20.37 8.17
N LYS A 306 9.64 19.88 7.92
CA LYS A 306 10.41 20.22 6.72
C LYS A 306 9.74 19.73 5.44
N ALA A 307 9.22 18.51 5.44
CA ALA A 307 8.49 17.94 4.31
C ALA A 307 7.22 18.75 3.98
N LYS A 308 6.46 19.14 5.00
CA LYS A 308 5.27 19.98 4.84
C LYS A 308 5.60 21.38 4.33
N GLU A 309 6.70 21.97 4.79
CA GLU A 309 7.15 23.28 4.29
C GLU A 309 7.58 23.20 2.81
N LEU A 310 8.32 22.17 2.41
CA LEU A 310 8.67 21.94 1.00
C LEU A 310 7.41 21.79 0.12
N MET A 311 6.41 21.06 0.60
CA MET A 311 5.12 20.94 -0.08
C MET A 311 4.45 22.29 -0.23
N ARG A 312 4.32 23.06 0.85
CA ARG A 312 3.67 24.38 0.87
C ARG A 312 4.34 25.35 -0.13
N ILE A 313 5.67 25.44 -0.11
CA ILE A 313 6.43 26.32 -1.03
C ILE A 313 6.16 25.96 -2.49
N ARG A 314 6.14 24.66 -2.81
CA ARG A 314 5.87 24.17 -4.17
C ARG A 314 4.45 24.46 -4.61
N LEU A 315 3.49 24.26 -3.72
CA LEU A 315 2.06 24.53 -3.97
C LEU A 315 1.81 26.01 -4.23
N ASP A 316 2.30 26.88 -3.35
CA ASP A 316 2.11 28.33 -3.47
C ASP A 316 2.70 28.84 -4.80
N LYS A 317 3.86 28.33 -5.20
CA LYS A 317 4.49 28.67 -6.48
C LYS A 317 3.64 28.20 -7.66
N PHE A 318 3.07 27.00 -7.62
CA PHE A 318 2.22 26.47 -8.67
C PHE A 318 0.92 27.25 -8.81
N GLU A 319 0.24 27.55 -7.71
CA GLU A 319 -0.97 28.38 -7.70
C GLU A 319 -0.72 29.78 -8.29
N LEU A 320 0.41 30.38 -7.93
CA LEU A 320 0.80 31.68 -8.48
C LEU A 320 1.02 31.61 -10.00
N GLN A 321 1.66 30.57 -10.50
CA GLN A 321 1.89 30.38 -11.94
C GLN A 321 0.60 30.17 -12.71
N VAL A 322 -0.32 29.35 -12.19
CA VAL A 322 -1.62 29.09 -12.84
C VAL A 322 -2.47 30.35 -12.84
N ASN A 323 -2.53 31.08 -11.71
CA ASN A 323 -3.30 32.32 -11.62
C ASN A 323 -2.79 33.38 -12.61
N LYS A 324 -1.46 33.56 -12.73
CA LYS A 324 -0.87 34.45 -13.75
C LYS A 324 -1.23 34.03 -15.17
N GLY A 325 -1.23 32.73 -15.47
CA GLY A 325 -1.66 32.20 -16.76
C GLY A 325 -3.14 32.49 -17.06
N VAL A 326 -4.02 32.32 -16.06
CA VAL A 326 -5.46 32.63 -16.18
C VAL A 326 -5.68 34.13 -16.39
N GLU A 327 -4.98 34.99 -15.67
CA GLU A 327 -5.05 36.46 -15.86
C GLU A 327 -4.57 36.86 -17.25
N PHE A 328 -3.49 36.23 -17.73
CA PHE A 328 -3.00 36.45 -19.10
C PHE A 328 -4.08 36.10 -20.15
N VAL A 329 -4.68 34.90 -20.03
CA VAL A 329 -5.73 34.43 -20.95
C VAL A 329 -6.92 35.37 -20.92
N LYS A 330 -7.41 35.78 -19.74
CA LYS A 330 -8.52 36.72 -19.61
C LYS A 330 -8.20 38.08 -20.25
N LYS A 331 -6.99 38.58 -20.01
CA LYS A 331 -6.59 39.91 -20.50
C LYS A 331 -6.38 39.98 -22.02
N TYR A 332 -5.86 38.91 -22.63
CA TYR A 332 -5.40 38.96 -24.02
C TYR A 332 -6.20 38.10 -25.01
N LEU A 333 -7.04 37.18 -24.53
CA LEU A 333 -7.80 36.27 -25.39
C LEU A 333 -9.32 36.32 -25.20
N MET A 334 -9.84 37.06 -24.22
CA MET A 334 -11.27 37.19 -23.94
C MET A 334 -11.78 38.67 -24.07
N ASN A 335 -10.96 39.59 -24.51
CA ASN A 335 -11.32 41.00 -24.74
C ASN A 335 -11.46 41.36 -26.24
N ASP A 336 -11.91 40.40 -27.06
CA ASP A 336 -12.37 40.64 -28.44
C ASP A 336 -13.89 40.54 -28.54
#